data_00b5b12a1bf90bc2b35fb9b794bcb27e
#
_entry.id   00b5b12a1bf90bc2b35fb9b794bcb27e
#
_cell.length_a   1.000
_cell.length_b   1.000
_cell.length_c   1.000
_cell.angle_alpha   90.00
_cell.angle_beta   90.00
_cell.angle_gamma   90.00
#
_symmetry.space_group_name_H-M   'P 1'
#
loop_
_entity.id
_entity.type
_entity.pdbx_description
1 polymer ?
#
loop_
_entity_poly.entity_id
_entity_poly.type
_entity_poly.pdbx_seq_one_letter_code
_entity_poly.pdbx_strand_id
1 'polypeptide(L)'
;MTSTDLRVVLEGRAHTLNPGGMVLAREDQLYRDAPDDTLQSIQTDIARGEPWREVVGRHLRANPWLVRIVTDPARKLWLDFHPPRAGACVLDVGSGWGQWAVPAAATARVVALEPNPARLAVIRAIAEQEKCAGHMYFVGAAAEKADFPVQTFDQIYSIGVLEWVPKFAPDQDPIDAQRGFLRRLCDLLARGGECVIGIENRLGLKYLLGARDDHTGLSGISCLNAAAAARAYLAKTGQPLRVFTHTLVEYDALLRGAGFTQVEFFAAFPDYKLPQVILPVADGSANRHCLEGTYIPEHDGHDGALLGFQDELASHYRSLAVLGVAGLFAPSFFIRARR
;
A
#
# COMPACT_ATOMS: atom_id res chain seq x y z
N MET A 1 -22.65 22.47 -3.27
CA MET A 1 -21.37 22.43 -2.56
C MET A 1 -20.34 23.09 -3.46
N THR A 2 -19.77 24.21 -3.04
CA THR A 2 -18.74 24.94 -3.79
C THR A 2 -17.53 24.03 -3.95
N SER A 3 -17.08 23.84 -5.19
CA SER A 3 -15.82 23.16 -5.52
C SER A 3 -14.70 23.91 -4.81
N THR A 4 -14.26 23.38 -3.66
CA THR A 4 -13.05 23.91 -3.03
C THR A 4 -11.90 23.48 -3.93
N ASP A 5 -11.21 24.43 -4.54
CA ASP A 5 -10.05 24.17 -5.39
C ASP A 5 -9.01 23.37 -4.60
N LEU A 6 -8.67 22.18 -5.07
CA LEU A 6 -7.59 21.40 -4.50
C LEU A 6 -6.26 22.12 -4.79
N ARG A 7 -5.43 22.24 -3.74
CA ARG A 7 -4.14 22.92 -3.82
C ARG A 7 -3.05 22.05 -3.22
N VAL A 8 -1.84 22.18 -3.75
CA VAL A 8 -0.63 21.58 -3.20
C VAL A 8 0.51 22.58 -3.31
N VAL A 9 1.40 22.59 -2.33
CA VAL A 9 2.67 23.32 -2.42
C VAL A 9 3.77 22.30 -2.72
N LEU A 10 4.48 22.51 -3.83
CA LEU A 10 5.65 21.74 -4.23
C LEU A 10 6.84 22.69 -4.35
N GLU A 11 7.97 22.35 -3.71
CA GLU A 11 9.20 23.17 -3.74
C GLU A 11 8.94 24.65 -3.40
N GLY A 12 8.06 24.92 -2.43
CA GLY A 12 7.68 26.27 -2.02
C GLY A 12 6.75 27.01 -2.97
N ARG A 13 6.25 26.38 -4.04
CA ARG A 13 5.31 26.96 -5.01
C ARG A 13 3.92 26.36 -4.84
N ALA A 14 2.91 27.22 -4.74
CA ALA A 14 1.51 26.78 -4.67
C ALA A 14 0.98 26.46 -6.08
N HIS A 15 0.35 25.30 -6.21
CA HIS A 15 -0.32 24.84 -7.42
C HIS A 15 -1.80 24.60 -7.14
N THR A 16 -2.67 25.11 -8.01
CA THR A 16 -4.07 24.68 -8.06
C THR A 16 -4.16 23.44 -8.93
N LEU A 17 -4.76 22.39 -8.39
CA LEU A 17 -4.92 21.13 -9.12
C LEU A 17 -6.16 21.18 -10.01
N ASN A 18 -5.99 20.83 -11.27
CA ASN A 18 -7.08 20.75 -12.24
C ASN A 18 -7.41 19.27 -12.53
N PRO A 19 -8.68 18.91 -12.71
CA PRO A 19 -9.08 17.57 -13.11
C PRO A 19 -8.36 17.10 -14.38
N GLY A 20 -7.77 15.92 -14.36
CA GLY A 20 -6.95 15.40 -15.46
C GLY A 20 -5.55 16.05 -15.58
N GLY A 21 -5.30 17.13 -14.81
CA GLY A 21 -4.04 17.85 -14.83
C GLY A 21 -2.95 17.17 -13.99
N MET A 22 -1.68 17.42 -14.36
CA MET A 22 -0.50 16.88 -13.67
C MET A 22 0.40 18.03 -13.22
N VAL A 23 0.88 17.95 -11.98
CA VAL A 23 1.92 18.81 -11.42
C VAL A 23 3.06 17.95 -10.90
N LEU A 24 4.30 18.38 -11.12
CA LEU A 24 5.49 17.60 -10.84
C LEU A 24 6.47 18.40 -9.99
N ALA A 25 6.99 17.79 -8.92
CA ALA A 25 8.20 18.23 -8.23
C ALA A 25 9.44 17.55 -8.83
N ARG A 26 10.61 18.09 -8.50
CA ARG A 26 11.88 17.43 -8.81
C ARG A 26 12.13 16.32 -7.78
N GLU A 27 12.29 15.09 -8.25
CA GLU A 27 12.56 13.92 -7.40
C GLU A 27 13.88 13.26 -7.77
N ASP A 28 14.74 13.08 -6.77
CA ASP A 28 16.07 12.48 -6.96
C ASP A 28 16.08 10.98 -6.55
N GLN A 29 15.13 10.56 -5.71
CA GLN A 29 15.02 9.19 -5.24
C GLN A 29 13.65 8.60 -5.62
N LEU A 30 13.67 7.63 -6.52
CA LEU A 30 12.45 6.98 -7.02
C LEU A 30 12.48 5.49 -6.71
N TYR A 31 11.33 4.96 -6.28
CA TYR A 31 11.10 3.52 -6.30
C TYR A 31 10.82 3.09 -7.74
N ARG A 32 11.60 2.14 -8.24
CA ARG A 32 11.46 1.61 -9.61
C ARG A 32 11.25 0.10 -9.57
N ASP A 33 10.11 -0.36 -10.02
CA ASP A 33 9.77 -1.76 -10.28
C ASP A 33 9.77 -2.10 -11.79
N ALA A 34 9.83 -1.06 -12.63
CA ALA A 34 10.02 -1.15 -14.08
C ALA A 34 10.93 -0.02 -14.57
N PRO A 35 11.71 -0.22 -15.65
CA PRO A 35 12.51 0.81 -16.29
C PRO A 35 11.63 1.95 -16.86
N ASP A 36 12.15 3.18 -16.84
CA ASP A 36 11.40 4.36 -17.30
C ASP A 36 11.05 4.30 -18.80
N ASP A 37 11.89 3.69 -19.64
CA ASP A 37 11.63 3.44 -21.07
C ASP A 37 10.49 2.44 -21.28
N THR A 38 10.41 1.42 -20.44
CA THR A 38 9.30 0.46 -20.41
C THR A 38 8.00 1.17 -20.04
N LEU A 39 8.02 2.04 -19.01
CA LEU A 39 6.87 2.84 -18.61
C LEU A 39 6.40 3.78 -19.72
N GLN A 40 7.34 4.42 -20.42
CA GLN A 40 7.06 5.26 -21.57
C GLN A 40 6.40 4.49 -22.72
N SER A 41 6.90 3.28 -23.00
CA SER A 41 6.32 2.41 -24.04
C SER A 41 4.90 2.00 -23.68
N ILE A 42 4.66 1.60 -22.40
CA ILE A 42 3.34 1.27 -21.90
C ILE A 42 2.38 2.46 -22.06
N GLN A 43 2.79 3.64 -21.61
CA GLN A 43 1.97 4.86 -21.70
C GLN A 43 1.63 5.19 -23.15
N THR A 44 2.59 5.05 -24.07
CA THR A 44 2.42 5.35 -25.49
C THR A 44 1.41 4.40 -26.14
N ASP A 45 1.50 3.09 -25.88
CA ASP A 45 0.62 2.10 -26.48
C ASP A 45 -0.82 2.22 -25.94
N ILE A 46 -0.98 2.51 -24.64
CA ILE A 46 -2.30 2.82 -24.05
C ILE A 46 -2.91 4.07 -24.71
N ALA A 47 -2.10 5.14 -24.90
CA ALA A 47 -2.56 6.38 -25.53
C ALA A 47 -2.96 6.20 -26.98
N ARG A 48 -2.44 5.18 -27.67
CA ARG A 48 -2.87 4.77 -29.03
C ARG A 48 -4.17 3.99 -29.05
N GLY A 49 -4.74 3.69 -27.89
CA GLY A 49 -6.02 2.98 -27.73
C GLY A 49 -5.89 1.48 -27.53
N GLU A 50 -4.70 0.93 -27.35
CA GLU A 50 -4.56 -0.48 -26.99
C GLU A 50 -5.07 -0.74 -25.56
N PRO A 51 -5.75 -1.88 -25.29
CA PRO A 51 -6.26 -2.19 -23.96
C PRO A 51 -5.13 -2.23 -22.92
N TRP A 52 -5.23 -1.42 -21.88
CA TRP A 52 -4.12 -1.23 -20.94
C TRP A 52 -3.65 -2.53 -20.26
N ARG A 53 -4.58 -3.47 -19.97
CA ARG A 53 -4.21 -4.74 -19.35
C ARG A 53 -3.34 -5.61 -20.27
N GLU A 54 -3.66 -5.61 -21.57
CA GLU A 54 -2.88 -6.34 -22.57
C GLU A 54 -1.50 -5.69 -22.79
N VAL A 55 -1.47 -4.35 -22.82
CA VAL A 55 -0.22 -3.58 -22.93
C VAL A 55 0.70 -3.88 -21.75
N VAL A 56 0.19 -3.79 -20.52
CA VAL A 56 0.94 -4.14 -19.30
C VAL A 56 1.44 -5.58 -19.35
N GLY A 57 0.57 -6.54 -19.67
CA GLY A 57 0.94 -7.95 -19.79
C GLY A 57 2.06 -8.21 -20.82
N ARG A 58 2.03 -7.51 -21.95
CA ARG A 58 3.04 -7.62 -23.00
C ARG A 58 4.40 -7.03 -22.57
N HIS A 59 4.41 -5.82 -22.04
CA HIS A 59 5.65 -5.12 -21.68
C HIS A 59 6.31 -5.68 -20.41
N LEU A 60 5.52 -6.15 -19.45
CA LEU A 60 6.01 -6.70 -18.18
C LEU A 60 6.07 -8.22 -18.14
N ARG A 61 5.97 -8.92 -19.28
CA ARG A 61 5.95 -10.40 -19.37
C ARG A 61 7.11 -11.12 -18.69
N ALA A 62 8.26 -10.44 -18.54
CA ALA A 62 9.42 -10.96 -17.83
C ALA A 62 9.26 -10.98 -16.30
N ASN A 63 8.27 -10.26 -15.77
CA ASN A 63 7.91 -10.22 -14.36
C ASN A 63 6.41 -10.53 -14.17
N PRO A 64 6.01 -11.82 -14.21
CA PRO A 64 4.61 -12.23 -14.08
C PRO A 64 3.94 -11.77 -12.77
N TRP A 65 4.73 -11.67 -11.70
CA TRP A 65 4.26 -11.17 -10.42
C TRP A 65 3.82 -9.70 -10.54
N LEU A 66 4.64 -8.85 -11.14
CA LEU A 66 4.28 -7.44 -11.35
C LEU A 66 3.06 -7.31 -12.27
N VAL A 67 2.94 -8.14 -13.32
CA VAL A 67 1.73 -8.18 -14.15
C VAL A 67 0.50 -8.44 -13.30
N ARG A 68 0.53 -9.45 -12.42
CA ARG A 68 -0.58 -9.76 -11.51
C ARG A 68 -0.87 -8.58 -10.57
N ILE A 69 0.14 -8.02 -9.92
CA ILE A 69 -0.04 -6.85 -9.01
C ILE A 69 -0.74 -5.70 -9.72
N VAL A 70 -0.42 -5.47 -10.99
CA VAL A 70 -1.00 -4.33 -11.75
C VAL A 70 -2.39 -4.63 -12.28
N THR A 71 -2.66 -5.86 -12.73
CA THR A 71 -3.85 -6.18 -13.54
C THR A 71 -4.92 -6.98 -12.80
N ASP A 72 -4.57 -7.69 -11.72
CA ASP A 72 -5.49 -8.57 -10.99
C ASP A 72 -6.54 -7.75 -10.21
N PRO A 73 -7.84 -7.99 -10.41
CA PRO A 73 -8.90 -7.28 -9.71
C PRO A 73 -8.90 -7.51 -8.19
N ALA A 74 -8.28 -8.57 -7.69
CA ALA A 74 -8.12 -8.80 -6.25
C ALA A 74 -7.42 -7.63 -5.54
N ARG A 75 -6.55 -6.90 -6.24
CA ARG A 75 -5.83 -5.74 -5.69
C ARG A 75 -6.75 -4.67 -5.11
N LYS A 76 -7.96 -4.52 -5.63
CA LYS A 76 -8.95 -3.53 -5.17
C LYS A 76 -10.05 -4.13 -4.29
N LEU A 77 -9.91 -5.36 -3.79
CA LEU A 77 -10.96 -6.05 -3.02
C LEU A 77 -11.47 -5.21 -1.83
N TRP A 78 -10.61 -4.45 -1.15
CA TRP A 78 -11.02 -3.53 -0.11
C TRP A 78 -12.06 -2.51 -0.62
N LEU A 79 -11.85 -1.94 -1.80
CA LEU A 79 -12.74 -0.92 -2.38
C LEU A 79 -14.11 -1.50 -2.77
N ASP A 80 -14.19 -2.81 -3.05
CA ASP A 80 -15.46 -3.47 -3.36
C ASP A 80 -16.36 -3.58 -2.11
N PHE A 81 -15.76 -3.66 -0.90
CA PHE A 81 -16.51 -3.71 0.36
C PHE A 81 -16.61 -2.34 1.04
N HIS A 82 -15.60 -1.49 0.87
CA HIS A 82 -15.49 -0.17 1.49
C HIS A 82 -15.18 0.90 0.45
N PRO A 83 -16.09 1.13 -0.51
CA PRO A 83 -15.88 2.13 -1.55
C PRO A 83 -15.82 3.53 -0.94
N PRO A 84 -15.11 4.47 -1.58
CA PRO A 84 -15.17 5.86 -1.17
C PRO A 84 -16.60 6.40 -1.31
N ARG A 85 -16.97 7.29 -0.39
CA ARG A 85 -18.26 7.97 -0.48
C ARG A 85 -18.34 8.79 -1.76
N ALA A 86 -19.51 8.82 -2.39
CA ALA A 86 -19.72 9.60 -3.61
C ALA A 86 -19.34 11.06 -3.41
N GLY A 87 -18.48 11.58 -4.28
CA GLY A 87 -17.96 12.94 -4.22
C GLY A 87 -16.90 13.20 -3.14
N ALA A 88 -16.49 12.20 -2.38
CA ALA A 88 -15.40 12.32 -1.40
C ALA A 88 -14.11 12.81 -2.06
N CYS A 89 -13.29 13.52 -1.29
CA CYS A 89 -11.93 13.88 -1.66
C CYS A 89 -10.97 12.82 -1.12
N VAL A 90 -10.30 12.10 -2.01
CA VAL A 90 -9.43 10.98 -1.68
C VAL A 90 -7.98 11.32 -2.03
N LEU A 91 -7.04 10.96 -1.17
CA LEU A 91 -5.60 10.96 -1.46
C LEU A 91 -5.11 9.51 -1.51
N ASP A 92 -4.54 9.11 -2.63
CA ASP A 92 -3.83 7.83 -2.77
C ASP A 92 -2.32 8.09 -2.73
N VAL A 93 -1.69 7.76 -1.61
CA VAL A 93 -0.26 8.03 -1.35
C VAL A 93 0.57 6.86 -1.86
N GLY A 94 1.53 7.15 -2.73
CA GLY A 94 2.29 6.11 -3.42
C GLY A 94 1.38 5.31 -4.35
N SER A 95 0.67 6.01 -5.24
CA SER A 95 -0.37 5.41 -6.10
C SER A 95 0.12 4.26 -6.99
N GLY A 96 1.44 4.09 -7.12
CA GLY A 96 2.06 2.98 -7.85
C GLY A 96 1.60 2.92 -9.31
N TRP A 97 0.77 1.96 -9.63
CA TRP A 97 0.19 1.76 -10.97
C TRP A 97 -1.29 2.19 -11.04
N GLY A 98 -1.79 2.88 -10.02
CA GLY A 98 -3.16 3.38 -9.97
C GLY A 98 -4.22 2.34 -9.56
N GLN A 99 -3.80 1.21 -9.00
CA GLN A 99 -4.70 0.08 -8.69
C GLN A 99 -5.79 0.44 -7.68
N TRP A 100 -5.58 1.49 -6.89
CA TRP A 100 -6.56 2.05 -5.94
C TRP A 100 -7.13 3.37 -6.44
N ALA A 101 -6.28 4.27 -6.94
CA ALA A 101 -6.70 5.59 -7.43
C ALA A 101 -7.72 5.50 -8.57
N VAL A 102 -7.45 4.68 -9.59
CA VAL A 102 -8.31 4.58 -10.77
C VAL A 102 -9.71 4.05 -10.42
N PRO A 103 -9.89 2.89 -9.75
CA PRO A 103 -11.23 2.44 -9.38
C PRO A 103 -11.93 3.37 -8.37
N ALA A 104 -11.23 4.00 -7.45
CA ALA A 104 -11.82 4.98 -6.53
C ALA A 104 -12.38 6.22 -7.26
N ALA A 105 -11.76 6.61 -8.37
CA ALA A 105 -12.19 7.75 -9.19
C ALA A 105 -13.52 7.53 -9.92
N ALA A 106 -14.08 6.32 -9.90
CA ALA A 106 -15.43 6.07 -10.40
C ALA A 106 -16.50 6.82 -9.60
N THR A 107 -16.26 7.09 -8.31
CA THR A 107 -17.24 7.71 -7.40
C THR A 107 -16.70 8.93 -6.65
N ALA A 108 -15.39 9.10 -6.55
CA ALA A 108 -14.72 10.11 -5.75
C ALA A 108 -13.81 11.01 -6.59
N ARG A 109 -13.41 12.15 -6.03
CA ARG A 109 -12.31 12.97 -6.55
C ARG A 109 -11.00 12.46 -5.94
N VAL A 110 -10.06 12.02 -6.77
CA VAL A 110 -8.87 11.34 -6.31
C VAL A 110 -7.61 12.10 -6.68
N VAL A 111 -6.78 12.41 -5.69
CA VAL A 111 -5.41 12.85 -5.89
C VAL A 111 -4.52 11.61 -5.90
N ALA A 112 -3.94 11.29 -7.05
CA ALA A 112 -2.90 10.28 -7.20
C ALA A 112 -1.53 10.91 -6.92
N LEU A 113 -0.92 10.55 -5.79
CA LEU A 113 0.40 11.04 -5.38
C LEU A 113 1.43 9.94 -5.61
N GLU A 114 2.29 10.12 -6.61
CA GLU A 114 3.30 9.14 -7.02
C GLU A 114 4.60 9.85 -7.42
N PRO A 115 5.73 9.56 -6.78
CA PRO A 115 6.99 10.28 -7.06
C PRO A 115 7.56 10.01 -8.45
N ASN A 116 7.30 8.84 -9.06
CA ASN A 116 7.80 8.52 -10.40
C ASN A 116 6.90 9.15 -11.50
N PRO A 117 7.37 10.18 -12.24
CA PRO A 117 6.55 10.86 -13.23
C PRO A 117 6.19 9.97 -14.42
N ALA A 118 7.04 9.01 -14.80
CA ALA A 118 6.74 8.07 -15.89
C ALA A 118 5.61 7.12 -15.48
N ARG A 119 5.62 6.64 -14.22
CA ARG A 119 4.53 5.83 -13.68
C ARG A 119 3.24 6.64 -13.56
N LEU A 120 3.33 7.90 -13.10
CA LEU A 120 2.17 8.79 -13.01
C LEU A 120 1.53 9.04 -14.38
N ALA A 121 2.35 9.12 -15.44
CA ALA A 121 1.85 9.22 -16.82
C ALA A 121 1.10 7.94 -17.26
N VAL A 122 1.57 6.76 -16.85
CA VAL A 122 0.85 5.49 -17.08
C VAL A 122 -0.50 5.48 -16.35
N ILE A 123 -0.54 5.90 -15.07
CA ILE A 123 -1.80 6.00 -14.31
C ILE A 123 -2.79 6.91 -15.05
N ARG A 124 -2.31 8.05 -15.53
CA ARG A 124 -3.15 8.99 -16.28
C ARG A 124 -3.70 8.36 -17.56
N ALA A 125 -2.88 7.68 -18.34
CA ALA A 125 -3.32 7.00 -19.56
C ALA A 125 -4.37 5.90 -19.28
N ILE A 126 -4.18 5.13 -18.19
CA ILE A 126 -5.18 4.16 -17.73
C ILE A 126 -6.47 4.88 -17.34
N ALA A 127 -6.40 5.96 -16.57
CA ALA A 127 -7.58 6.72 -16.14
C ALA A 127 -8.35 7.35 -17.32
N GLU A 128 -7.65 7.79 -18.37
CA GLU A 128 -8.25 8.27 -19.61
C GLU A 128 -9.01 7.14 -20.33
N GLN A 129 -8.42 5.95 -20.42
CA GLN A 129 -9.05 4.79 -21.05
C GLN A 129 -10.25 4.28 -20.22
N GLU A 130 -10.16 4.27 -18.88
CA GLU A 130 -11.25 3.93 -17.95
C GLU A 130 -12.29 5.09 -17.79
N LYS A 131 -12.11 6.22 -18.49
CA LYS A 131 -13.01 7.39 -18.51
C LYS A 131 -13.22 8.07 -17.15
N CYS A 132 -12.25 7.97 -16.26
CA CYS A 132 -12.31 8.59 -14.92
C CYS A 132 -11.25 9.70 -14.71
N ALA A 133 -10.41 10.03 -15.70
CA ALA A 133 -9.37 11.05 -15.58
C ALA A 133 -9.92 12.43 -15.17
N GLY A 134 -11.18 12.76 -15.55
CA GLY A 134 -11.87 13.99 -15.12
C GLY A 134 -12.16 14.08 -13.63
N HIS A 135 -12.02 13.00 -12.88
CA HIS A 135 -12.16 12.96 -11.42
C HIS A 135 -10.81 12.81 -10.71
N MET A 136 -9.71 12.76 -11.47
CA MET A 136 -8.37 12.54 -10.92
C MET A 136 -7.49 13.78 -11.04
N TYR A 137 -6.58 13.90 -10.10
CA TYR A 137 -5.55 14.93 -10.02
C TYR A 137 -4.21 14.21 -9.83
N PHE A 138 -3.22 14.54 -10.65
CA PHE A 138 -1.95 13.82 -10.68
C PHE A 138 -0.85 14.69 -10.08
N VAL A 139 -0.23 14.21 -9.00
CA VAL A 139 0.84 14.92 -8.28
C VAL A 139 2.09 14.05 -8.26
N GLY A 140 3.12 14.48 -8.97
CA GLY A 140 4.41 13.83 -9.02
C GLY A 140 5.33 14.35 -7.93
N ALA A 141 5.25 13.75 -6.75
CA ALA A 141 6.10 14.11 -5.61
C ALA A 141 6.14 12.96 -4.59
N ALA A 142 7.21 12.88 -3.82
CA ALA A 142 7.22 12.09 -2.60
C ALA A 142 6.28 12.72 -1.56
N ALA A 143 5.72 11.89 -0.67
CA ALA A 143 4.67 12.33 0.26
C ALA A 143 5.15 13.45 1.20
N GLU A 144 6.42 13.44 1.60
CA GLU A 144 7.01 14.45 2.46
C GLU A 144 7.26 15.80 1.76
N LYS A 145 7.26 15.81 0.41
CA LYS A 145 7.47 17.00 -0.41
C LYS A 145 6.17 17.63 -0.93
N ALA A 146 5.06 16.90 -0.83
CA ALA A 146 3.74 17.37 -1.24
C ALA A 146 3.01 17.99 -0.04
N ASP A 147 2.97 19.32 0.02
CA ASP A 147 2.32 20.01 1.13
C ASP A 147 0.88 20.40 0.76
N PHE A 148 -0.06 19.57 1.20
CA PHE A 148 -1.49 19.82 1.10
C PHE A 148 -1.99 20.55 2.35
N PRO A 149 -3.05 21.37 2.24
CA PRO A 149 -3.71 21.96 3.39
C PRO A 149 -4.23 20.87 4.35
N VAL A 150 -4.14 21.11 5.64
CA VAL A 150 -4.71 20.21 6.65
C VAL A 150 -6.21 20.04 6.45
N GLN A 151 -6.74 18.89 6.87
CA GLN A 151 -8.17 18.57 6.80
C GLN A 151 -8.77 18.65 5.38
N THR A 152 -7.97 18.29 4.38
CA THR A 152 -8.39 18.33 2.96
C THR A 152 -9.12 17.07 2.52
N PHE A 153 -8.73 15.89 3.03
CA PHE A 153 -9.16 14.62 2.48
C PHE A 153 -10.17 13.91 3.38
N ASP A 154 -11.23 13.40 2.79
CA ASP A 154 -12.22 12.54 3.47
C ASP A 154 -11.66 11.13 3.69
N GLN A 155 -10.83 10.67 2.75
CA GLN A 155 -10.17 9.38 2.83
C GLN A 155 -8.73 9.47 2.32
N ILE A 156 -7.83 8.68 2.93
CA ILE A 156 -6.45 8.55 2.50
C ILE A 156 -6.13 7.05 2.37
N TYR A 157 -5.53 6.66 1.26
CA TYR A 157 -4.99 5.33 1.03
C TYR A 157 -3.46 5.37 1.08
N SER A 158 -2.87 4.42 1.80
CA SER A 158 -1.42 4.23 1.91
C SER A 158 -1.12 2.74 1.88
N ILE A 159 -1.03 2.20 0.66
CA ILE A 159 -1.00 0.76 0.42
C ILE A 159 0.41 0.32 0.00
N GLY A 160 1.15 -0.31 0.91
CA GLY A 160 2.54 -0.72 0.67
C GLY A 160 3.51 0.47 0.63
N VAL A 161 3.35 1.43 1.55
CA VAL A 161 4.15 2.67 1.59
C VAL A 161 4.84 2.86 2.94
N LEU A 162 4.13 2.66 4.05
CA LEU A 162 4.62 2.99 5.40
C LEU A 162 5.96 2.31 5.72
N GLU A 163 6.15 1.09 5.29
CA GLU A 163 7.36 0.31 5.51
C GLU A 163 8.59 0.93 4.82
N TRP A 164 8.37 1.64 3.71
CA TRP A 164 9.43 2.26 2.90
C TRP A 164 9.82 3.66 3.37
N VAL A 165 9.00 4.32 4.18
CA VAL A 165 9.21 5.70 4.63
C VAL A 165 10.64 5.93 5.18
N PRO A 166 11.22 5.04 6.01
CA PRO A 166 12.57 5.27 6.52
C PRO A 166 13.66 5.26 5.45
N LYS A 167 13.42 4.63 4.30
CA LYS A 167 14.37 4.61 3.17
C LYS A 167 14.52 6.00 2.55
N PHE A 168 13.44 6.78 2.55
CA PHE A 168 13.41 8.14 2.00
C PHE A 168 13.73 9.22 3.05
N ALA A 169 13.94 8.84 4.30
CA ALA A 169 14.36 9.70 5.40
C ALA A 169 15.65 9.17 6.07
N PRO A 170 16.79 9.10 5.34
CA PRO A 170 18.01 8.40 5.79
C PRO A 170 18.63 8.98 7.07
N ASP A 171 18.42 10.26 7.34
CA ASP A 171 18.99 10.97 8.49
C ASP A 171 18.11 10.90 9.74
N GLN A 172 16.92 10.28 9.65
CA GLN A 172 15.99 10.15 10.77
C GLN A 172 16.04 8.74 11.38
N ASP A 173 15.67 8.65 12.66
CA ASP A 173 15.32 7.36 13.24
C ASP A 173 14.16 6.74 12.45
N PRO A 174 14.26 5.45 12.07
CA PRO A 174 13.23 4.81 11.23
C PRO A 174 11.81 4.88 11.80
N ILE A 175 11.67 4.70 13.11
CA ILE A 175 10.34 4.69 13.76
C ILE A 175 9.80 6.12 13.87
N ASP A 176 10.66 7.10 14.12
CA ASP A 176 10.26 8.52 14.14
C ASP A 176 9.87 9.01 12.75
N ALA A 177 10.55 8.55 11.68
CA ALA A 177 10.16 8.84 10.31
C ALA A 177 8.75 8.29 10.00
N GLN A 178 8.47 7.02 10.36
CA GLN A 178 7.15 6.42 10.19
C GLN A 178 6.07 7.15 11.02
N ARG A 179 6.39 7.50 12.26
CA ARG A 179 5.47 8.27 13.13
C ARG A 179 5.17 9.65 12.56
N GLY A 180 6.19 10.34 12.05
CA GLY A 180 6.04 11.64 11.37
C GLY A 180 5.14 11.55 10.15
N PHE A 181 5.34 10.54 9.32
CA PHE A 181 4.49 10.26 8.15
C PHE A 181 3.03 10.00 8.56
N LEU A 182 2.78 9.13 9.52
CA LEU A 182 1.42 8.84 10.01
C LEU A 182 0.74 10.07 10.60
N ARG A 183 1.47 10.91 11.36
CA ARG A 183 0.95 12.18 11.88
C ARG A 183 0.55 13.10 10.75
N ARG A 184 1.37 13.20 9.70
CA ARG A 184 1.04 13.98 8.51
C ARG A 184 -0.25 13.49 7.85
N LEU A 185 -0.41 12.17 7.67
CA LEU A 185 -1.66 11.62 7.12
C LEU A 185 -2.86 11.97 8.01
N CYS A 186 -2.72 11.87 9.34
CA CYS A 186 -3.77 12.24 10.29
C CYS A 186 -4.14 13.71 10.16
N ASP A 187 -3.17 14.63 10.02
CA ASP A 187 -3.42 16.07 9.87
C ASP A 187 -4.12 16.42 8.55
N LEU A 188 -3.85 15.67 7.50
CA LEU A 188 -4.49 15.84 6.19
C LEU A 188 -5.94 15.38 6.16
N LEU A 189 -6.35 14.48 7.07
CA LEU A 189 -7.73 14.00 7.14
C LEU A 189 -8.68 15.06 7.65
N ALA A 190 -9.80 15.23 6.96
CA ALA A 190 -10.94 15.97 7.44
C ALA A 190 -11.50 15.36 8.74
N ARG A 191 -12.31 16.09 9.48
CA ARG A 191 -12.99 15.58 10.68
C ARG A 191 -13.88 14.39 10.31
N GLY A 192 -13.70 13.26 10.99
CA GLY A 192 -14.40 12.01 10.70
C GLY A 192 -13.92 11.31 9.40
N GLY A 193 -12.81 11.79 8.83
CA GLY A 193 -12.14 11.12 7.74
C GLY A 193 -11.39 9.86 8.18
N GLU A 194 -11.06 9.01 7.23
CA GLU A 194 -10.38 7.74 7.51
C GLU A 194 -9.15 7.52 6.62
N CYS A 195 -8.15 6.89 7.19
CA CYS A 195 -6.96 6.40 6.51
C CYS A 195 -7.03 4.87 6.42
N VAL A 196 -6.75 4.32 5.25
CA VAL A 196 -6.61 2.88 5.04
C VAL A 196 -5.16 2.58 4.69
N ILE A 197 -4.54 1.71 5.47
CA ILE A 197 -3.16 1.29 5.29
C ILE A 197 -3.16 -0.20 4.96
N GLY A 198 -2.56 -0.60 3.84
CA GLY A 198 -2.28 -2.01 3.51
C GLY A 198 -0.81 -2.29 3.77
N ILE A 199 -0.51 -3.29 4.62
CA ILE A 199 0.87 -3.51 5.06
C ILE A 199 1.10 -4.94 5.57
N GLU A 200 2.35 -5.44 5.46
CA GLU A 200 2.74 -6.73 6.01
C GLU A 200 2.72 -6.75 7.54
N ASN A 201 2.42 -7.92 8.07
CA ASN A 201 2.55 -8.21 9.49
C ASN A 201 3.91 -8.84 9.80
N ARG A 202 4.71 -8.21 10.64
CA ARG A 202 6.01 -8.72 11.08
C ARG A 202 5.92 -10.13 11.69
N LEU A 203 4.81 -10.45 12.36
CA LEU A 203 4.53 -11.79 12.91
C LEU A 203 3.69 -12.66 11.97
N GLY A 204 3.59 -12.32 10.67
CA GLY A 204 2.93 -13.19 9.71
C GLY A 204 3.49 -14.61 9.80
N LEU A 205 2.60 -15.61 9.93
CA LEU A 205 2.99 -17.00 10.19
C LEU A 205 3.99 -17.52 9.14
N LYS A 206 3.87 -17.08 7.88
CA LYS A 206 4.81 -17.42 6.82
C LYS A 206 6.28 -17.13 7.18
N TYR A 207 6.55 -16.01 7.85
CA TYR A 207 7.91 -15.63 8.23
C TYR A 207 8.45 -16.47 9.38
N LEU A 208 7.58 -16.91 10.31
CA LEU A 208 7.96 -17.84 11.38
C LEU A 208 8.29 -19.22 10.84
N LEU A 209 7.73 -19.62 9.70
CA LEU A 209 8.02 -20.85 8.98
C LEU A 209 9.20 -20.73 8.00
N GLY A 210 9.88 -19.57 7.98
CA GLY A 210 11.12 -19.40 7.20
C GLY A 210 10.98 -18.70 5.86
N ALA A 211 9.80 -18.14 5.53
CA ALA A 211 9.66 -17.30 4.35
C ALA A 211 10.67 -16.17 4.37
N ARG A 212 11.09 -15.76 3.18
CA ARG A 212 11.92 -14.57 3.02
C ARG A 212 11.11 -13.33 3.32
N ASP A 213 11.79 -12.34 3.85
CA ASP A 213 11.23 -10.99 3.99
C ASP A 213 10.97 -10.37 2.62
N ASP A 214 9.78 -9.84 2.41
CA ASP A 214 9.31 -9.32 1.12
C ASP A 214 10.13 -8.12 0.61
N HIS A 215 10.87 -7.45 1.50
CA HIS A 215 11.61 -6.22 1.18
C HIS A 215 13.13 -6.44 1.11
N THR A 216 13.65 -7.35 1.94
CA THR A 216 15.08 -7.62 2.02
C THR A 216 15.51 -8.89 1.29
N GLY A 217 14.56 -9.79 1.00
CA GLY A 217 14.84 -11.11 0.43
C GLY A 217 15.55 -12.07 1.38
N LEU A 218 15.71 -11.72 2.66
CA LEU A 218 16.43 -12.54 3.64
C LEU A 218 15.46 -13.25 4.59
N SER A 219 15.70 -14.53 4.84
CA SER A 219 14.97 -15.28 5.86
C SER A 219 15.39 -14.87 7.28
N GLY A 220 14.43 -14.91 8.22
CA GLY A 220 14.66 -14.69 9.63
C GLY A 220 14.92 -13.20 10.02
N ILE A 221 14.56 -12.26 9.15
CA ILE A 221 14.64 -10.81 9.45
C ILE A 221 13.28 -10.29 9.91
N SER A 222 12.20 -10.60 9.20
CA SER A 222 10.86 -10.03 9.44
C SER A 222 10.36 -10.27 10.87
N CYS A 223 10.55 -11.47 11.44
CA CYS A 223 10.05 -11.82 12.78
C CYS A 223 10.87 -11.23 13.94
N LEU A 224 12.00 -10.57 13.67
CA LEU A 224 12.83 -9.92 14.70
C LEU A 224 12.26 -8.54 15.04
N ASN A 225 12.44 -8.09 16.29
CA ASN A 225 12.18 -6.68 16.60
C ASN A 225 13.11 -5.74 15.82
N ALA A 226 12.73 -4.47 15.67
CA ALA A 226 13.42 -3.52 14.82
C ALA A 226 14.94 -3.45 15.07
N ALA A 227 15.37 -3.41 16.35
CA ALA A 227 16.78 -3.34 16.71
C ALA A 227 17.56 -4.62 16.36
N ALA A 228 16.95 -5.79 16.59
CA ALA A 228 17.56 -7.07 16.23
C ALA A 228 17.60 -7.27 14.71
N ALA A 229 16.53 -6.91 14.00
CA ALA A 229 16.47 -6.93 12.55
C ALA A 229 17.55 -6.04 11.92
N ALA A 230 17.71 -4.81 12.41
CA ALA A 230 18.73 -3.88 11.94
C ALA A 230 20.15 -4.43 12.14
N ARG A 231 20.45 -5.01 13.30
CA ARG A 231 21.77 -5.65 13.55
C ARG A 231 22.00 -6.86 12.65
N ALA A 232 21.02 -7.72 12.53
CA ALA A 232 21.12 -8.94 11.70
C ALA A 232 21.30 -8.60 10.21
N TYR A 233 20.56 -7.60 9.73
CA TYR A 233 20.67 -7.14 8.36
C TYR A 233 22.04 -6.52 8.07
N LEU A 234 22.50 -5.62 8.95
CA LEU A 234 23.82 -5.01 8.84
C LEU A 234 24.94 -6.07 8.83
N ALA A 235 24.85 -7.06 9.72
CA ALA A 235 25.84 -8.14 9.78
C ALA A 235 25.87 -9.00 8.51
N LYS A 236 24.73 -9.19 7.84
CA LYS A 236 24.62 -10.00 6.62
C LYS A 236 24.97 -9.24 5.34
N THR A 237 24.69 -7.93 5.29
CA THR A 237 24.77 -7.16 4.04
C THR A 237 25.79 -6.03 4.05
N GLY A 238 26.28 -5.64 5.23
CA GLY A 238 27.10 -4.42 5.41
C GLY A 238 26.32 -3.12 5.23
N GLN A 239 24.98 -3.17 5.07
CA GLN A 239 24.14 -2.00 4.83
C GLN A 239 23.14 -1.79 5.99
N PRO A 240 22.74 -0.55 6.29
CA PRO A 240 21.72 -0.30 7.28
C PRO A 240 20.34 -0.76 6.77
N LEU A 241 19.56 -1.40 7.64
CA LEU A 241 18.16 -1.71 7.34
C LEU A 241 17.35 -0.41 7.35
N ARG A 242 16.57 -0.18 6.30
CA ARG A 242 15.75 1.02 6.11
C ARG A 242 14.32 0.71 5.71
N VAL A 243 13.87 -0.53 5.91
CA VAL A 243 12.48 -0.96 5.67
C VAL A 243 12.00 -1.69 6.91
N PHE A 244 10.88 -1.23 7.48
CA PHE A 244 10.39 -1.75 8.75
C PHE A 244 8.89 -2.02 8.71
N THR A 245 8.54 -3.26 9.02
CA THR A 245 7.17 -3.69 9.32
C THR A 245 7.02 -3.94 10.81
N HIS A 246 5.78 -3.97 11.30
CA HIS A 246 5.46 -4.05 12.71
C HIS A 246 4.45 -5.15 13.01
N THR A 247 4.30 -5.48 14.29
CA THR A 247 3.19 -6.29 14.78
C THR A 247 1.92 -5.43 14.86
N LEU A 248 0.77 -6.07 14.97
CA LEU A 248 -0.50 -5.38 15.19
C LEU A 248 -0.43 -4.37 16.35
N VAL A 249 0.15 -4.78 17.50
CA VAL A 249 0.26 -3.93 18.68
C VAL A 249 1.16 -2.71 18.44
N GLU A 250 2.26 -2.91 17.72
CA GLU A 250 3.17 -1.82 17.37
C GLU A 250 2.53 -0.84 16.37
N TYR A 251 1.78 -1.35 15.37
CA TYR A 251 1.00 -0.50 14.46
C TYR A 251 -0.07 0.30 15.20
N ASP A 252 -0.82 -0.31 16.13
CA ASP A 252 -1.82 0.40 16.95
C ASP A 252 -1.16 1.53 17.76
N ALA A 253 -0.03 1.25 18.40
CA ALA A 253 0.71 2.24 19.17
C ALA A 253 1.24 3.40 18.29
N LEU A 254 1.77 3.10 17.09
CA LEU A 254 2.24 4.11 16.15
C LEU A 254 1.09 5.01 15.66
N LEU A 255 -0.05 4.42 15.30
CA LEU A 255 -1.21 5.15 14.81
C LEU A 255 -1.83 6.03 15.89
N ARG A 256 -2.04 5.48 17.11
CA ARG A 256 -2.54 6.29 18.23
C ARG A 256 -1.56 7.40 18.60
N GLY A 257 -0.27 7.12 18.62
CA GLY A 257 0.79 8.12 18.83
C GLY A 257 0.87 9.20 17.74
N ALA A 258 0.33 8.92 16.55
CA ALA A 258 0.20 9.88 15.45
C ALA A 258 -1.09 10.72 15.50
N GLY A 259 -2.04 10.40 16.40
CA GLY A 259 -3.26 11.17 16.60
C GLY A 259 -4.55 10.50 16.11
N PHE A 260 -4.51 9.28 15.61
CA PHE A 260 -5.70 8.52 15.26
C PHE A 260 -6.43 8.05 16.54
N THR A 261 -7.75 8.22 16.57
CA THR A 261 -8.58 7.91 17.75
C THR A 261 -9.21 6.53 17.69
N GLN A 262 -9.49 6.04 16.49
CA GLN A 262 -10.04 4.70 16.26
C GLN A 262 -9.13 3.97 15.28
N VAL A 263 -8.75 2.74 15.64
CA VAL A 263 -7.89 1.88 14.81
C VAL A 263 -8.49 0.49 14.77
N GLU A 264 -8.77 -0.01 13.58
CA GLU A 264 -9.37 -1.32 13.33
C GLU A 264 -8.47 -2.10 12.38
N PHE A 265 -8.23 -3.38 12.72
CA PHE A 265 -7.38 -4.27 11.93
C PHE A 265 -8.20 -5.33 11.21
N PHE A 266 -7.88 -5.54 9.96
CA PHE A 266 -8.47 -6.57 9.11
C PHE A 266 -7.35 -7.46 8.59
N ALA A 267 -7.41 -8.74 8.93
CA ALA A 267 -6.50 -9.76 8.40
C ALA A 267 -6.72 -9.93 6.90
N ALA A 268 -5.66 -9.86 6.11
CA ALA A 268 -5.72 -10.08 4.67
C ALA A 268 -5.00 -11.39 4.30
N PHE A 269 -5.68 -12.26 3.58
CA PHE A 269 -5.16 -13.54 3.10
C PHE A 269 -5.28 -13.64 1.59
N PRO A 270 -4.27 -14.17 0.87
CA PRO A 270 -2.92 -14.56 1.37
C PRO A 270 -2.04 -13.38 1.71
N ASP A 271 -2.35 -12.19 1.19
CA ASP A 271 -1.59 -10.96 1.36
C ASP A 271 -2.45 -9.73 1.01
N TYR A 272 -2.13 -8.55 1.56
CA TYR A 272 -2.82 -7.29 1.20
C TYR A 272 -2.59 -6.88 -0.26
N LYS A 273 -1.52 -7.38 -0.90
CA LYS A 273 -1.21 -7.06 -2.30
C LYS A 273 -2.22 -7.67 -3.27
N LEU A 274 -2.63 -8.92 -3.03
CA LEU A 274 -3.65 -9.64 -3.81
C LEU A 274 -4.57 -10.41 -2.87
N PRO A 275 -5.37 -9.73 -2.05
CA PRO A 275 -6.21 -10.38 -1.06
C PRO A 275 -7.33 -11.15 -1.75
N GLN A 276 -7.59 -12.35 -1.26
CA GLN A 276 -8.78 -13.14 -1.61
C GLN A 276 -9.84 -13.03 -0.51
N VAL A 277 -9.38 -12.80 0.73
CA VAL A 277 -10.23 -12.63 1.91
C VAL A 277 -9.67 -11.51 2.79
N ILE A 278 -10.58 -10.66 3.28
CA ILE A 278 -10.29 -9.59 4.22
C ILE A 278 -11.28 -9.72 5.38
N LEU A 279 -10.81 -9.95 6.60
CA LEU A 279 -11.64 -10.27 7.76
C LEU A 279 -11.26 -9.43 8.97
N PRO A 280 -12.23 -8.87 9.71
CA PRO A 280 -11.93 -8.20 10.98
C PRO A 280 -11.18 -9.13 11.95
N VAL A 281 -10.17 -8.59 12.62
CA VAL A 281 -9.43 -9.35 13.63
C VAL A 281 -10.18 -9.40 14.95
N ALA A 282 -10.82 -8.30 15.35
CA ALA A 282 -11.40 -8.12 16.67
C ALA A 282 -12.66 -8.97 16.95
N ASP A 283 -13.44 -9.33 15.92
CA ASP A 283 -14.70 -10.07 16.08
C ASP A 283 -14.55 -11.59 15.95
N GLY A 284 -13.33 -12.09 15.82
CA GLY A 284 -13.01 -13.50 15.64
C GLY A 284 -13.31 -14.07 14.25
N SER A 285 -13.67 -13.24 13.28
CA SER A 285 -13.95 -13.71 11.89
C SER A 285 -12.76 -14.39 11.26
N ALA A 286 -11.54 -13.88 11.46
CA ALA A 286 -10.32 -14.51 10.99
C ALA A 286 -10.11 -15.91 11.61
N ASN A 287 -10.43 -16.09 12.88
CA ASN A 287 -10.34 -17.40 13.55
C ASN A 287 -11.36 -18.39 12.97
N ARG A 288 -12.63 -17.99 12.82
CA ARG A 288 -13.67 -18.85 12.21
C ARG A 288 -13.26 -19.30 10.81
N HIS A 289 -12.80 -18.38 9.98
CA HIS A 289 -12.34 -18.67 8.63
C HIS A 289 -11.23 -19.73 8.61
N CYS A 290 -10.22 -19.58 9.47
CA CYS A 290 -9.11 -20.53 9.56
C CYS A 290 -9.54 -21.90 10.13
N LEU A 291 -10.57 -21.97 10.99
CA LEU A 291 -11.14 -23.23 11.51
C LEU A 291 -11.94 -23.98 10.44
N GLU A 292 -12.72 -23.28 9.65
CA GLU A 292 -13.56 -23.87 8.61
C GLU A 292 -12.75 -24.46 7.45
N GLY A 293 -11.48 -24.07 7.32
CA GLY A 293 -10.57 -24.61 6.34
C GLY A 293 -10.97 -24.34 4.89
N THR A 294 -11.83 -23.35 4.67
CA THR A 294 -12.34 -23.01 3.33
C THR A 294 -11.31 -22.31 2.47
N TYR A 295 -10.24 -21.82 3.09
CA TYR A 295 -9.17 -21.12 2.43
C TYR A 295 -7.81 -21.53 3.01
N ILE A 296 -6.91 -21.94 2.15
CA ILE A 296 -5.50 -22.16 2.48
C ILE A 296 -4.76 -20.94 1.97
N PRO A 297 -4.08 -20.16 2.85
CA PRO A 297 -3.30 -19.02 2.39
C PRO A 297 -2.20 -19.51 1.43
N GLU A 298 -2.39 -19.27 0.14
CA GLU A 298 -1.36 -19.54 -0.85
C GLU A 298 -0.26 -18.49 -0.73
N HIS A 299 0.97 -18.93 -0.85
CA HIS A 299 2.09 -18.01 -0.97
C HIS A 299 2.04 -17.29 -2.32
N ASP A 300 2.37 -16.01 -2.35
CA ASP A 300 2.27 -15.13 -3.51
C ASP A 300 3.24 -15.44 -4.67
N GLY A 301 4.03 -16.51 -4.55
CA GLY A 301 4.98 -16.93 -5.57
C GLY A 301 6.36 -16.27 -5.51
N HIS A 302 6.60 -15.33 -4.58
CA HIS A 302 7.94 -14.76 -4.38
C HIS A 302 8.94 -15.75 -3.77
N ASP A 303 8.45 -16.72 -3.01
CA ASP A 303 9.30 -17.74 -2.39
C ASP A 303 8.79 -19.13 -2.68
N GLY A 304 9.21 -19.71 -3.79
CA GLY A 304 8.87 -21.08 -4.18
C GLY A 304 9.22 -22.14 -3.13
N ALA A 305 10.06 -21.80 -2.14
CA ALA A 305 10.37 -22.68 -1.02
C ALA A 305 9.16 -22.95 -0.11
N LEU A 306 8.17 -22.07 -0.07
CA LEU A 306 6.97 -22.24 0.76
C LEU A 306 5.84 -23.01 0.08
N LEU A 307 5.89 -23.25 -1.22
CA LEU A 307 4.87 -24.05 -1.92
C LEU A 307 4.74 -25.47 -1.35
N GLY A 308 5.81 -26.03 -0.78
CA GLY A 308 5.81 -27.31 -0.07
C GLY A 308 5.27 -27.26 1.36
N PHE A 309 5.01 -26.06 1.94
CA PHE A 309 4.58 -25.89 3.33
C PHE A 309 3.13 -25.40 3.48
N GLN A 310 2.33 -25.46 2.41
CA GLN A 310 0.95 -24.95 2.46
C GLN A 310 0.07 -25.74 3.44
N ASP A 311 0.23 -27.07 3.51
CA ASP A 311 -0.53 -27.91 4.43
C ASP A 311 -0.13 -27.63 5.88
N GLU A 312 1.17 -27.46 6.14
CA GLU A 312 1.69 -27.06 7.45
C GLU A 312 1.19 -25.67 7.82
N LEU A 313 1.22 -24.71 6.90
CA LEU A 313 0.73 -23.36 7.12
C LEU A 313 -0.75 -23.38 7.50
N ALA A 314 -1.57 -24.13 6.76
CA ALA A 314 -2.99 -24.30 7.04
C ALA A 314 -3.23 -25.00 8.39
N SER A 315 -2.43 -26.02 8.73
CA SER A 315 -2.50 -26.74 10.00
C SER A 315 -2.18 -25.82 11.18
N HIS A 316 -1.16 -24.98 11.06
CA HIS A 316 -0.79 -24.02 12.08
C HIS A 316 -1.84 -22.93 12.23
N TYR A 317 -2.43 -22.42 11.15
CA TYR A 317 -3.53 -21.47 11.23
C TYR A 317 -4.75 -22.06 11.95
N ARG A 318 -5.10 -23.32 11.70
CA ARG A 318 -6.17 -24.01 12.45
C ARG A 318 -5.84 -24.08 13.94
N SER A 319 -4.61 -24.44 14.29
CA SER A 319 -4.17 -24.51 15.70
C SER A 319 -4.24 -23.13 16.39
N LEU A 320 -3.79 -22.06 15.72
CA LEU A 320 -3.89 -20.69 16.21
C LEU A 320 -5.35 -20.22 16.32
N ALA A 321 -6.21 -20.68 15.41
CA ALA A 321 -7.63 -20.34 15.43
C ALA A 321 -8.39 -20.99 16.59
N VAL A 322 -8.03 -22.22 16.99
CA VAL A 322 -8.55 -22.86 18.22
C VAL A 322 -8.20 -22.02 19.45
N LEU A 323 -7.03 -21.38 19.46
CA LEU A 323 -6.61 -20.48 20.55
C LEU A 323 -7.20 -19.06 20.41
N GLY A 324 -7.94 -18.77 19.35
CA GLY A 324 -8.54 -17.47 19.11
C GLY A 324 -7.58 -16.39 18.59
N VAL A 325 -6.39 -16.77 18.10
CA VAL A 325 -5.31 -15.81 17.78
C VAL A 325 -4.84 -15.83 16.31
N ALA A 326 -5.49 -16.60 15.43
CA ALA A 326 -5.05 -16.72 14.04
C ALA A 326 -4.94 -15.37 13.32
N GLY A 327 -5.87 -14.44 13.58
CA GLY A 327 -5.85 -13.11 12.99
C GLY A 327 -4.61 -12.26 13.37
N LEU A 328 -4.01 -12.52 14.53
CA LEU A 328 -2.77 -11.83 14.95
C LEU A 328 -1.54 -12.26 14.15
N PHE A 329 -1.61 -13.44 13.53
CA PHE A 329 -0.55 -14.03 12.71
C PHE A 329 -0.88 -14.00 11.22
N ALA A 330 -1.92 -13.25 10.82
CA ALA A 330 -2.22 -13.05 9.40
C ALA A 330 -0.98 -12.51 8.66
N PRO A 331 -0.80 -12.83 7.37
CA PRO A 331 0.38 -12.42 6.61
C PRO A 331 0.52 -10.90 6.52
N SER A 332 -0.60 -10.21 6.49
CA SER A 332 -0.69 -8.76 6.34
C SER A 332 -2.02 -8.22 6.86
N PHE A 333 -2.11 -6.91 6.95
CA PHE A 333 -3.30 -6.21 7.40
C PHE A 333 -3.75 -5.15 6.41
N PHE A 334 -5.08 -4.95 6.34
CA PHE A 334 -5.63 -3.63 6.13
C PHE A 334 -5.93 -3.01 7.49
N ILE A 335 -5.50 -1.76 7.69
CA ILE A 335 -5.72 -1.01 8.92
C ILE A 335 -6.57 0.20 8.57
N ARG A 336 -7.76 0.30 9.17
CA ARG A 336 -8.63 1.47 9.04
C ARG A 336 -8.44 2.33 10.29
N ALA A 337 -7.94 3.54 10.10
CA ALA A 337 -7.68 4.47 11.18
C ALA A 337 -8.47 5.77 10.97
N ARG A 338 -9.14 6.28 12.01
CA ARG A 338 -9.94 7.50 11.97
C ARG A 338 -9.36 8.57 12.89
N ARG A 339 -9.49 9.81 12.42
CA ARG A 339 -9.10 10.99 13.19
C ARG A 339 -10.14 11.36 14.25
#